data_638fff2af0cc58efcd9fc58d3f1e339f
#
_entry.id   638fff2af0cc58efcd9fc58d3f1e339f
#
_cell.length_a   1.000
_cell.length_b   1.000
_cell.length_c   1.000
_cell.angle_alpha   90.00
_cell.angle_beta   90.00
_cell.angle_gamma   90.00
#
_symmetry.space_group_name_H-M   'P 1'
#
loop_
_entity.id
_entity.type
_entity.pdbx_description
1 polymer ?
#
loop_
_entity_poly.entity_id
_entity_poly.type
_entity_poly.pdbx_seq_one_letter_code
_entity_poly.pdbx_strand_id
1 'polypeptide(L)'
;KLDTNGSFPDRLKALAEAKLVDFVAMDIKNSLEKYEKTAGAPVDLQKIRKSAAFLMNGGAEYEFRTTVVKELHRGEDMVRIGQWLKGAKRYFLQNFKDSEFVLRKGLSPCSDAEMQSFKRLLLPYIPNTLIRGEQG
;
A
#
# COMPACT_ATOMS: atom_id res chain seq x y z
N LYS A 1 8.66 14.89 -3.45
CA LYS A 1 7.98 13.61 -3.17
C LYS A 1 7.29 13.67 -1.81
N LEU A 2 6.07 13.21 -1.76
CA LEU A 2 5.29 13.14 -0.53
C LEU A 2 5.03 11.67 -0.20
N ASP A 3 5.37 11.27 1.04
CA ASP A 3 4.95 9.98 1.59
C ASP A 3 3.72 10.23 2.45
N THR A 4 2.66 9.46 2.26
CA THR A 4 1.41 9.66 2.98
C THR A 4 0.77 8.32 3.37
N ASN A 5 0.05 8.34 4.49
CA ASN A 5 -0.79 7.22 4.89
C ASN A 5 -2.23 7.35 4.36
N GLY A 6 -2.53 8.41 3.62
CA GLY A 6 -3.84 8.60 3.03
C GLY A 6 -4.92 9.12 3.97
N SER A 7 -4.58 9.50 5.20
CA SER A 7 -5.56 9.92 6.20
C SER A 7 -6.11 11.33 5.98
N PHE A 8 -5.49 12.12 5.10
CA PHE A 8 -5.84 13.52 4.88
C PHE A 8 -6.05 13.81 3.40
N PRO A 9 -7.14 13.30 2.80
CA PRO A 9 -7.37 13.46 1.35
C PRO A 9 -7.51 14.92 0.92
N ASP A 10 -8.12 15.78 1.73
CA ASP A 10 -8.29 17.19 1.38
C ASP A 10 -6.95 17.91 1.35
N ARG A 11 -6.06 17.61 2.30
CA ARG A 11 -4.72 18.18 2.32
C ARG A 11 -3.90 17.67 1.13
N LEU A 12 -3.98 16.39 0.83
CA LEU A 12 -3.31 15.80 -0.33
C LEU A 12 -3.74 16.50 -1.62
N LYS A 13 -5.04 16.67 -1.79
CA LYS A 13 -5.60 17.35 -2.97
C LYS A 13 -5.10 18.81 -3.04
N ALA A 14 -5.11 19.52 -1.92
CA ALA A 14 -4.67 20.91 -1.88
C ALA A 14 -3.19 21.04 -2.28
N LEU A 15 -2.34 20.15 -1.77
CA LEU A 15 -0.91 20.16 -2.11
C LEU A 15 -0.68 19.85 -3.58
N ALA A 16 -1.41 18.90 -4.16
CA ALA A 16 -1.30 18.55 -5.56
C ALA A 16 -1.78 19.67 -6.47
N GLU A 17 -2.91 20.28 -6.15
CA GLU A 17 -3.47 21.39 -6.95
C GLU A 17 -2.57 22.63 -6.89
N ALA A 18 -1.93 22.87 -5.76
CA ALA A 18 -0.96 23.96 -5.61
C ALA A 18 0.39 23.66 -6.26
N LYS A 19 0.56 22.46 -6.82
CA LYS A 19 1.81 21.98 -7.43
C LYS A 19 2.99 21.98 -6.47
N LEU A 20 2.70 21.76 -5.19
CA LEU A 20 3.73 21.67 -4.15
C LEU A 20 4.27 20.24 -4.03
N VAL A 21 3.60 19.24 -4.62
CA VAL A 21 4.08 17.88 -4.73
C VAL A 21 3.94 17.42 -6.17
N ASP A 22 4.92 16.67 -6.65
CA ASP A 22 4.94 16.12 -8.02
C ASP A 22 4.85 14.60 -8.02
N PHE A 23 5.09 13.94 -6.90
CA PHE A 23 5.02 12.49 -6.76
C PHE A 23 4.55 12.12 -5.35
N VAL A 24 3.62 11.17 -5.27
CA VAL A 24 3.05 10.72 -4.01
C VAL A 24 3.26 9.23 -3.84
N ALA A 25 3.85 8.82 -2.72
CA ALA A 25 3.90 7.42 -2.32
C ALA A 25 2.89 7.23 -1.18
N MET A 26 1.85 6.44 -1.42
CA MET A 26 0.81 6.20 -0.43
C MET A 26 0.91 4.79 0.14
N ASP A 27 0.99 4.70 1.47
CA ASP A 27 0.93 3.42 2.16
C ASP A 27 -0.47 2.84 2.09
N ILE A 28 -0.53 1.57 1.69
CA ILE A 28 -1.73 0.74 1.78
C ILE A 28 -1.44 -0.32 2.83
N LYS A 29 -2.12 -0.26 3.96
CA LYS A 29 -1.79 -1.15 5.08
C LYS A 29 -2.21 -2.59 4.80
N ASN A 30 -3.40 -2.80 4.26
CA ASN A 30 -3.94 -4.11 3.94
C ASN A 30 -5.24 -3.95 3.13
N SER A 31 -5.99 -5.05 2.94
CA SER A 31 -7.35 -4.95 2.46
C SER A 31 -8.18 -4.07 3.40
N LEU A 32 -9.26 -3.48 2.88
CA LEU A 32 -10.11 -2.59 3.70
C LEU A 32 -10.65 -3.32 4.92
N GLU A 33 -10.96 -4.63 4.80
CA GLU A 33 -11.49 -5.44 5.88
C GLU A 33 -10.50 -5.61 7.04
N LYS A 34 -9.21 -5.58 6.77
CA LYS A 34 -8.16 -5.77 7.79
C LYS A 34 -7.34 -4.51 8.04
N TYR A 35 -7.78 -3.38 7.50
CA TYR A 35 -6.98 -2.15 7.54
C TYR A 35 -6.66 -1.68 8.96
N GLU A 36 -7.68 -1.57 9.79
CA GLU A 36 -7.48 -1.11 11.17
C GLU A 36 -6.64 -2.07 11.99
N LYS A 37 -6.87 -3.36 11.84
CA LYS A 37 -6.10 -4.39 12.54
C LYS A 37 -4.61 -4.28 12.17
N THR A 38 -4.32 -4.10 10.90
CA THR A 38 -2.95 -3.99 10.42
C THR A 38 -2.30 -2.69 10.86
N ALA A 39 -3.04 -1.60 10.79
CA ALA A 39 -2.55 -0.29 11.23
C ALA A 39 -2.31 -0.23 12.75
N GLY A 40 -3.02 -1.07 13.50
CA GLY A 40 -2.93 -1.08 14.96
C GLY A 40 -3.64 0.07 15.64
N ALA A 41 -4.54 0.76 14.93
CA ALA A 41 -5.26 1.91 15.42
C ALA A 41 -6.53 2.13 14.59
N PRO A 42 -7.54 2.83 15.12
CA PRO A 42 -8.71 3.20 14.34
C PRO A 42 -8.33 4.03 13.13
N VAL A 43 -8.99 3.77 11.99
CA VAL A 43 -8.73 4.45 10.72
C VAL A 43 -10.06 4.81 10.07
N ASP A 44 -10.14 6.03 9.52
CA ASP A 44 -11.29 6.41 8.70
C ASP A 44 -11.10 5.86 7.28
N LEU A 45 -11.73 4.73 6.99
CA LEU A 45 -11.58 4.05 5.71
C LEU A 45 -12.08 4.90 4.53
N GLN A 46 -13.06 5.76 4.74
CA GLN A 46 -13.53 6.63 3.67
C GLN A 46 -12.46 7.62 3.24
N LYS A 47 -11.69 8.13 4.19
CA LYS A 47 -10.56 9.03 3.88
C LYS A 47 -9.48 8.30 3.11
N ILE A 48 -9.16 7.07 3.51
CA ILE A 48 -8.18 6.23 2.79
C ILE A 48 -8.66 5.99 1.35
N ARG A 49 -9.92 5.63 1.18
CA ARG A 49 -10.50 5.40 -0.15
C ARG A 49 -10.49 6.65 -1.02
N LYS A 50 -10.80 7.82 -0.43
CA LYS A 50 -10.75 9.09 -1.15
C LYS A 50 -9.34 9.42 -1.64
N SER A 51 -8.35 9.23 -0.78
CA SER A 51 -6.96 9.49 -1.17
C SER A 51 -6.52 8.59 -2.32
N ALA A 52 -6.81 7.29 -2.23
CA ALA A 52 -6.47 6.35 -3.28
C ALA A 52 -7.18 6.71 -4.59
N ALA A 53 -8.46 7.02 -4.54
CA ALA A 53 -9.24 7.39 -5.73
C ALA A 53 -8.71 8.69 -6.37
N PHE A 54 -8.36 9.68 -5.56
CA PHE A 54 -7.79 10.93 -6.06
C PHE A 54 -6.52 10.67 -6.87
N LEU A 55 -5.64 9.83 -6.34
CA LEU A 55 -4.39 9.49 -7.05
C LEU A 55 -4.67 8.71 -8.32
N MET A 56 -5.54 7.70 -8.25
CA MET A 56 -5.86 6.85 -9.41
C MET A 56 -6.57 7.63 -10.53
N ASN A 57 -7.26 8.71 -10.18
CA ASN A 57 -7.96 9.56 -11.15
C ASN A 57 -7.08 10.70 -11.69
N GLY A 58 -5.76 10.61 -11.51
CA GLY A 58 -4.84 11.56 -12.11
C GLY A 58 -4.51 12.76 -11.24
N GLY A 59 -4.74 12.68 -9.92
CA GLY A 59 -4.46 13.80 -9.01
C GLY A 59 -2.98 14.16 -8.92
N ALA A 60 -2.09 13.19 -9.08
CA ALA A 60 -0.64 13.36 -9.11
C ALA A 60 -0.01 12.08 -9.64
N GLU A 61 1.27 12.12 -9.99
CA GLU A 61 2.02 10.89 -10.21
C GLU A 61 2.17 10.17 -8.86
N TYR A 62 2.05 8.85 -8.87
CA TYR A 62 1.98 8.12 -7.60
C TYR A 62 2.46 6.69 -7.69
N GLU A 63 2.72 6.13 -6.54
CA GLU A 63 2.81 4.69 -6.31
C GLU A 63 2.05 4.33 -5.04
N PHE A 64 1.47 3.14 -5.00
CA PHE A 64 1.02 2.53 -3.76
C PHE A 64 2.08 1.57 -3.26
N ARG A 65 2.16 1.39 -1.94
CA ARG A 65 3.10 0.44 -1.38
C ARG A 65 2.54 -0.18 -0.11
N THR A 66 2.89 -1.43 0.13
CA THR A 66 2.51 -2.16 1.32
C THR A 66 3.73 -2.83 1.92
N THR A 67 3.96 -2.62 3.21
CA THR A 67 4.92 -3.42 3.96
C THR A 67 4.20 -4.71 4.35
N VAL A 68 4.67 -5.84 3.82
CA VAL A 68 4.04 -7.14 4.00
C VAL A 68 4.61 -7.80 5.24
N VAL A 69 3.73 -8.23 6.14
CA VAL A 69 4.06 -8.89 7.39
C VAL A 69 3.40 -10.26 7.41
N LYS A 70 4.18 -11.29 7.69
CA LYS A 70 3.72 -12.69 7.60
C LYS A 70 2.43 -12.93 8.40
N GLU A 71 2.33 -12.40 9.59
CA GLU A 71 1.19 -12.63 10.49
C GLU A 71 -0.05 -11.82 10.13
N LEU A 72 0.11 -10.78 9.30
CA LEU A 72 -0.97 -9.84 9.00
C LEU A 72 -1.52 -9.95 7.59
N HIS A 73 -0.74 -10.51 6.66
CA HIS A 73 -1.09 -10.54 5.24
C HIS A 73 -1.18 -11.97 4.73
N ARG A 74 -2.28 -12.26 4.03
CA ARG A 74 -2.52 -13.57 3.41
C ARG A 74 -2.84 -13.36 1.93
N GLY A 75 -2.82 -14.45 1.16
CA GLY A 75 -3.12 -14.38 -0.26
C GLY A 75 -4.48 -13.77 -0.57
N GLU A 76 -5.50 -14.11 0.21
CA GLU A 76 -6.84 -13.53 0.03
C GLU A 76 -6.85 -12.02 0.20
N ASP A 77 -5.99 -11.49 1.07
CA ASP A 77 -5.87 -10.05 1.26
C ASP A 77 -5.30 -9.38 0.01
N MET A 78 -4.34 -10.02 -0.64
CA MET A 78 -3.75 -9.50 -1.89
C MET A 78 -4.80 -9.45 -3.00
N VAL A 79 -5.64 -10.46 -3.11
CA VAL A 79 -6.75 -10.45 -4.08
C VAL A 79 -7.70 -9.29 -3.80
N ARG A 80 -8.06 -9.06 -2.54
CA ARG A 80 -8.95 -7.96 -2.16
C ARG A 80 -8.33 -6.59 -2.42
N ILE A 81 -7.04 -6.43 -2.13
CA ILE A 81 -6.32 -5.21 -2.46
C ILE A 81 -6.33 -4.98 -3.97
N GLY A 82 -6.05 -6.03 -4.73
CA GLY A 82 -6.07 -5.94 -6.19
C GLY A 82 -7.43 -5.53 -6.74
N GLN A 83 -8.49 -6.08 -6.20
CA GLN A 83 -9.86 -5.72 -6.59
C GLN A 83 -10.16 -4.25 -6.27
N TRP A 84 -9.73 -3.79 -5.09
CA TRP A 84 -9.93 -2.40 -4.68
C TRP A 84 -9.14 -1.43 -5.55
N LEU A 85 -7.87 -1.73 -5.81
CA LEU A 85 -6.95 -0.83 -6.48
C LEU A 85 -6.70 -1.20 -7.95
N LYS A 86 -7.62 -1.96 -8.54
CA LYS A 86 -7.51 -2.40 -9.93
C LYS A 86 -7.24 -1.21 -10.85
N GLY A 87 -6.21 -1.34 -11.68
CA GLY A 87 -5.83 -0.29 -12.61
C GLY A 87 -4.82 0.71 -12.06
N ALA A 88 -4.37 0.54 -10.83
CA ALA A 88 -3.31 1.40 -10.28
C ALA A 88 -2.06 1.34 -11.15
N LYS A 89 -1.36 2.47 -11.28
CA LYS A 89 -0.18 2.56 -12.15
C LYS A 89 1.02 1.79 -11.65
N ARG A 90 1.26 1.84 -10.35
CA ARG A 90 2.43 1.21 -9.71
C ARG A 90 2.07 0.75 -8.31
N TYR A 91 2.51 -0.44 -7.98
CA TYR A 91 2.32 -1.00 -6.65
C TYR A 91 3.61 -1.71 -6.21
N PHE A 92 4.11 -1.35 -5.03
CA PHE A 92 5.30 -1.98 -4.48
C PHE A 92 4.96 -2.78 -3.24
N LEU A 93 5.39 -4.04 -3.22
CA LEU A 93 5.40 -4.86 -2.02
C LEU A 93 6.78 -4.76 -1.40
N GLN A 94 6.84 -4.49 -0.11
CA GLN A 94 8.08 -4.40 0.64
C GLN A 94 8.01 -5.37 1.80
N ASN A 95 9.00 -6.24 1.93
CA ASN A 95 9.00 -7.22 3.00
C ASN A 95 9.32 -6.55 4.34
N PHE A 96 8.63 -6.96 5.40
CA PHE A 96 8.90 -6.50 6.75
C PHE A 96 10.34 -6.86 7.13
N LYS A 97 11.02 -5.98 7.91
CA LYS A 97 12.38 -6.22 8.40
C LYS A 97 12.39 -6.23 9.91
N ASP A 98 12.97 -7.28 10.50
CA ASP A 98 13.08 -7.40 11.95
C ASP A 98 13.90 -6.27 12.59
N SER A 99 14.83 -5.70 11.84
CA SER A 99 15.67 -4.60 12.30
C SER A 99 14.92 -3.28 12.44
N GLU A 100 13.72 -3.18 11.88
CA GLU A 100 12.92 -1.98 12.00
C GLU A 100 12.36 -1.88 13.42
N PHE A 101 12.22 -0.65 13.92
CA PHE A 101 11.59 -0.44 15.22
C PHE A 101 10.12 -0.83 15.14
N VAL A 102 9.72 -1.75 15.97
CA VAL A 102 8.36 -2.29 15.97
C VAL A 102 7.81 -2.27 17.37
N LEU A 103 6.68 -1.61 17.56
CA LEU A 103 5.98 -1.58 18.84
C LEU A 103 5.23 -2.89 19.13
N ARG A 104 4.92 -3.66 18.07
CA ARG A 104 4.18 -4.92 18.18
C ARG A 104 5.14 -6.09 18.09
N LYS A 105 5.08 -6.97 19.08
CA LYS A 105 5.88 -8.20 19.12
C LYS A 105 5.19 -9.29 18.32
N GLY A 106 5.96 -10.27 17.87
CA GLY A 106 5.43 -11.44 17.18
C GLY A 106 5.25 -11.24 15.67
N LEU A 107 5.84 -10.19 15.11
CA LEU A 107 5.82 -9.96 13.67
C LEU A 107 7.10 -10.48 13.04
N SER A 108 6.98 -11.02 11.83
CA SER A 108 8.10 -11.57 11.08
C SER A 108 7.97 -11.32 9.60
N PRO A 109 9.10 -11.34 8.86
CA PRO A 109 9.06 -11.19 7.42
C PRO A 109 8.52 -12.45 6.74
N CYS A 110 8.04 -12.25 5.51
CA CYS A 110 7.67 -13.36 4.63
C CYS A 110 8.92 -13.95 3.98
N SER A 111 8.83 -15.20 3.55
CA SER A 111 9.86 -15.78 2.69
C SER A 111 9.79 -15.15 1.30
N ASP A 112 10.88 -15.33 0.52
CA ASP A 112 10.88 -14.86 -0.87
C ASP A 112 9.79 -15.54 -1.68
N ALA A 113 9.54 -16.82 -1.44
CA ALA A 113 8.48 -17.56 -2.13
C ALA A 113 7.10 -16.97 -1.81
N GLU A 114 6.86 -16.61 -0.56
CA GLU A 114 5.61 -15.96 -0.16
C GLU A 114 5.44 -14.60 -0.84
N MET A 115 6.50 -13.79 -0.87
CA MET A 115 6.47 -12.49 -1.54
C MET A 115 6.15 -12.64 -3.02
N GLN A 116 6.77 -13.61 -3.71
CA GLN A 116 6.50 -13.87 -5.12
C GLN A 116 5.06 -14.34 -5.33
N SER A 117 4.55 -15.16 -4.43
CA SER A 117 3.16 -15.60 -4.48
C SER A 117 2.19 -14.42 -4.39
N PHE A 118 2.45 -13.49 -3.47
CA PHE A 118 1.62 -12.29 -3.29
C PHE A 118 1.65 -11.41 -4.54
N LYS A 119 2.83 -11.22 -5.12
CA LYS A 119 2.97 -10.47 -6.37
C LYS A 119 2.12 -11.10 -7.48
N ARG A 120 2.18 -12.41 -7.64
CA ARG A 120 1.40 -13.12 -8.67
C ARG A 120 -0.09 -12.92 -8.50
N LEU A 121 -0.58 -12.86 -7.26
CA LEU A 121 -2.00 -12.62 -7.00
C LEU A 121 -2.45 -11.20 -7.36
N LEU A 122 -1.54 -10.24 -7.29
CA LEU A 122 -1.83 -8.84 -7.62
C LEU A 122 -1.72 -8.53 -9.11
N LEU A 123 -0.85 -9.23 -9.83
CA LEU A 123 -0.58 -8.92 -11.24
C LEU A 123 -1.81 -8.86 -12.13
N PRO A 124 -2.83 -9.73 -11.99
CA PRO A 124 -4.04 -9.65 -12.82
C PRO A 124 -4.82 -8.34 -12.64
N TYR A 125 -4.67 -7.68 -11.49
CA TYR A 125 -5.37 -6.43 -11.19
C TYR A 125 -4.48 -5.22 -11.42
N ILE A 126 -3.19 -5.35 -11.08
CA ILE A 126 -2.22 -4.25 -11.13
C ILE A 126 -0.97 -4.79 -11.84
N PRO A 127 -0.90 -4.67 -13.18
CA PRO A 127 0.20 -5.27 -13.95
C PRO A 127 1.59 -4.78 -13.54
N ASN A 128 1.71 -3.55 -13.04
CA ASN A 128 2.98 -3.01 -12.60
C ASN A 128 3.16 -3.17 -11.09
N THR A 129 3.05 -4.41 -10.61
CA THR A 129 3.32 -4.78 -9.23
C THR A 129 4.74 -5.30 -9.13
N LEU A 130 5.52 -4.70 -8.25
CA LEU A 130 6.94 -5.02 -8.06
C LEU A 130 7.22 -5.29 -6.60
N ILE A 131 8.28 -6.05 -6.35
CA ILE A 131 8.79 -6.27 -4.99
C ILE A 131 10.00 -5.37 -4.82
N ARG A 132 9.94 -4.44 -3.86
CA ARG A 132 11.03 -3.52 -3.60
C ARG A 132 12.21 -4.27 -2.99
N GLY A 133 13.42 -4.01 -3.50
CA GLY A 133 14.62 -4.71 -3.06
C GLY A 133 14.81 -6.05 -3.73
N GLU A 134 13.91 -6.48 -4.63
CA GLU A 134 14.08 -7.69 -5.41
C GLU A 134 15.21 -7.46 -6.41
N GLN A 135 16.13 -8.41 -6.47
CA GLN A 135 17.21 -8.38 -7.43
C GLN A 135 16.88 -9.21 -8.66
N GLY A 136 16.98 -8.60 -9.79
CA GLY A 136 16.78 -9.29 -11.07
C GLY A 136 15.47 -9.17 -11.66
#